data_5a89db0252d1cf437f2b97fc73903578
#
_entry.id   5a89db0252d1cf437f2b97fc73903578
#
_cell.length_a   1.000
_cell.length_b   1.000
_cell.length_c   1.000
_cell.angle_alpha   90.00
_cell.angle_beta   90.00
_cell.angle_gamma   90.00
#
_symmetry.space_group_name_H-M   'P 1'
#
loop_
_entity.id
_entity.type
_entity.pdbx_description
1 polymer ?
#
loop_
_entity_poly.entity_id
_entity_poly.type
_entity_poly.pdbx_seq_one_letter_code
_entity_poly.pdbx_strand_id
1 'polypeptide(L)'
;QQAYVQGTSERVLNDETQRRVSAIWQQILGVSGIQPDDNFFELGGQSLQTIQIVNRLGAEFGTAVKVSDVFDHPQLADFCSFLDSRLQQREELVEMVW
;
A
#
# COMPACT_ATOMS: atom_id res chain seq x y z
N GLN A 1 -19.68 -14.56 -14.48
CA GLN A 1 -19.28 -14.21 -14.52
C GLN A 1 -18.72 -13.86 -14.35
N GLN A 2 -18.50 -13.92 -14.46
CA GLN A 2 -17.84 -13.44 -14.36
C GLN A 2 -17.14 -12.91 -14.53
N ALA A 3 -17.05 -13.32 -14.82
CA ALA A 3 -16.13 -12.76 -15.21
C ALA A 3 -15.98 -11.55 -15.27
N TYR A 4 -16.37 -11.41 -15.11
CA TYR A 4 -16.24 -10.46 -15.08
C TYR A 4 -16.28 -9.68 -14.54
N VAL A 5 -16.82 -10.15 -14.86
CA VAL A 5 -16.80 -9.17 -14.41
C VAL A 5 -16.00 -8.53 -13.57
N GLN A 6 -15.51 -8.72 -13.43
CA GLN A 6 -14.50 -8.26 -12.74
C GLN A 6 -14.04 -6.92 -12.95
N GLY A 7 -14.30 -6.33 -13.98
CA GLY A 7 -13.81 -5.04 -14.31
C GLY A 7 -14.16 -4.00 -13.29
N THR A 8 -15.34 -4.01 -12.79
CA THR A 8 -15.74 -3.00 -11.84
C THR A 8 -15.12 -3.21 -10.48
N SER A 9 -14.82 -4.42 -10.15
CA SER A 9 -14.27 -4.70 -8.84
C SER A 9 -12.87 -4.14 -8.67
N GLU A 10 -12.25 -3.74 -9.74
CA GLU A 10 -10.93 -3.17 -9.64
C GLU A 10 -10.90 -1.87 -8.93
N ARG A 11 -12.04 -1.21 -8.81
CA ARG A 11 -12.09 0.06 -8.16
C ARG A 11 -12.03 -0.02 -6.68
N VAL A 12 -12.23 -1.18 -6.12
CA VAL A 12 -12.21 -1.36 -4.68
C VAL A 12 -10.99 -2.15 -4.33
N LEU A 13 -10.84 -2.52 -3.08
CA LEU A 13 -9.64 -3.19 -2.59
C LEU A 13 -9.61 -4.64 -2.99
N ASN A 14 -9.61 -4.88 -4.29
CA ASN A 14 -9.52 -6.24 -4.80
C ASN A 14 -8.09 -6.66 -5.07
N ASP A 15 -7.17 -5.73 -5.03
CA ASP A 15 -5.76 -5.99 -5.19
C ASP A 15 -5.22 -6.49 -3.87
N GLU A 16 -4.43 -7.55 -3.90
CA GLU A 16 -3.83 -8.10 -2.69
C GLU A 16 -3.02 -7.06 -1.95
N THR A 17 -2.22 -6.28 -2.68
CA THR A 17 -1.41 -5.24 -2.07
C THR A 17 -2.28 -4.22 -1.37
N GLN A 18 -3.35 -3.78 -2.02
CA GLN A 18 -4.24 -2.79 -1.43
C GLN A 18 -4.91 -3.32 -0.17
N ARG A 19 -5.33 -4.58 -0.19
CA ARG A 19 -5.96 -5.16 0.98
C ARG A 19 -4.98 -5.23 2.16
N ARG A 20 -3.74 -5.62 1.89
CA ARG A 20 -2.75 -5.74 2.95
C ARG A 20 -2.35 -4.38 3.50
N VAL A 21 -2.14 -3.42 2.62
CA VAL A 21 -1.77 -2.07 3.05
C VAL A 21 -2.91 -1.43 3.82
N SER A 22 -4.14 -1.57 3.34
CA SER A 22 -5.28 -0.96 4.03
C SER A 22 -5.48 -1.58 5.41
N ALA A 23 -5.24 -2.88 5.55
CA ALA A 23 -5.36 -3.51 6.87
C ALA A 23 -4.37 -2.92 7.86
N ILE A 24 -3.15 -2.66 7.41
CA ILE A 24 -2.14 -2.06 8.27
C ILE A 24 -2.51 -0.62 8.60
N TRP A 25 -2.97 0.15 7.60
CA TRP A 25 -3.41 1.51 7.83
C TRP A 25 -4.55 1.55 8.85
N GLN A 26 -5.51 0.62 8.71
CA GLN A 26 -6.65 0.59 9.64
C GLN A 26 -6.20 0.33 11.06
N GLN A 27 -5.27 -0.58 11.24
CA GLN A 27 -4.78 -0.88 12.58
C GLN A 27 -4.07 0.30 13.20
N ILE A 28 -3.24 0.97 12.44
CA ILE A 28 -2.42 2.05 12.99
C ILE A 28 -3.23 3.32 13.17
N LEU A 29 -4.10 3.62 12.21
CA LEU A 29 -4.90 4.84 12.27
C LEU A 29 -6.17 4.68 13.07
N GLY A 30 -6.57 3.45 13.36
CA GLY A 30 -7.78 3.22 14.13
C GLY A 30 -9.06 3.52 13.37
N VAL A 31 -9.05 3.35 12.06
CA VAL A 31 -10.21 3.60 11.22
C VAL A 31 -10.55 2.34 10.45
N SER A 32 -11.70 2.35 9.79
CA SER A 32 -12.12 1.22 8.98
C SER A 32 -12.73 1.74 7.68
N GLY A 33 -12.91 0.83 6.72
CA GLY A 33 -13.55 1.19 5.46
C GLY A 33 -12.68 2.05 4.57
N ILE A 34 -11.37 1.84 4.61
CA ILE A 34 -10.46 2.63 3.79
C ILE A 34 -10.66 2.30 2.32
N GLN A 35 -10.73 3.33 1.50
CA GLN A 35 -10.94 3.22 0.07
C GLN A 35 -9.66 3.51 -0.69
N PRO A 36 -9.56 3.09 -1.96
CA PRO A 36 -8.33 3.32 -2.72
C PRO A 36 -7.96 4.79 -2.88
N ASP A 37 -8.93 5.68 -2.88
CA ASP A 37 -8.65 7.09 -3.05
C ASP A 37 -8.51 7.84 -1.74
N ASP A 38 -8.53 7.13 -0.61
CA ASP A 38 -8.34 7.78 0.67
C ASP A 38 -6.88 8.22 0.85
N ASN A 39 -6.71 9.34 1.52
CA ASN A 39 -5.41 9.94 1.76
C ASN A 39 -5.00 9.65 3.20
N PHE A 40 -3.78 9.15 3.37
CA PHE A 40 -3.29 8.75 4.68
C PHE A 40 -3.41 9.88 5.71
N PHE A 41 -3.02 11.09 5.30
CA PHE A 41 -3.02 12.21 6.23
C PHE A 41 -4.41 12.71 6.54
N GLU A 42 -5.32 12.59 5.58
CA GLU A 42 -6.72 12.96 5.81
C GLU A 42 -7.42 11.99 6.73
N LEU A 43 -6.94 10.76 6.78
CA LEU A 43 -7.50 9.75 7.68
C LEU A 43 -6.96 9.90 9.10
N GLY A 44 -6.12 10.86 9.35
CA GLY A 44 -5.58 11.11 10.67
C GLY A 44 -4.13 10.74 10.84
N GLY A 45 -3.44 10.44 9.74
CA GLY A 45 -2.03 10.10 9.81
C GLY A 45 -1.19 11.29 10.23
N GLN A 46 -0.30 11.06 11.18
CA GLN A 46 0.62 12.07 11.66
C GLN A 46 2.01 11.47 11.67
N SER A 47 2.98 12.25 12.13
CA SER A 47 4.38 11.83 12.07
C SER A 47 4.61 10.47 12.71
N LEU A 48 4.05 10.25 13.88
CA LEU A 48 4.25 8.99 14.58
C LEU A 48 3.62 7.84 13.79
N GLN A 49 2.39 8.03 13.30
CA GLN A 49 1.74 6.99 12.53
C GLN A 49 2.49 6.70 11.24
N THR A 50 3.09 7.73 10.65
CA THR A 50 3.87 7.52 9.43
C THR A 50 5.05 6.61 9.70
N ILE A 51 5.76 6.82 10.81
CA ILE A 51 6.87 5.96 11.17
C ILE A 51 6.39 4.54 11.43
N GLN A 52 5.28 4.39 12.12
CA GLN A 52 4.73 3.06 12.38
C GLN A 52 4.34 2.35 11.11
N ILE A 53 3.74 3.09 10.18
CA ILE A 53 3.30 2.53 8.91
C ILE A 53 4.50 2.00 8.11
N VAL A 54 5.54 2.81 7.99
CA VAL A 54 6.67 2.38 7.16
C VAL A 54 7.38 1.18 7.77
N ASN A 55 7.46 1.11 9.09
CA ASN A 55 8.05 -0.04 9.73
C ASN A 55 7.22 -1.30 9.51
N ARG A 56 5.90 -1.19 9.66
CA ARG A 56 5.03 -2.34 9.46
C ARG A 56 5.04 -2.80 8.01
N LEU A 57 5.00 -1.85 7.08
CA LEU A 57 4.99 -2.21 5.66
C LEU A 57 6.32 -2.81 5.24
N GLY A 58 7.41 -2.30 5.76
CA GLY A 58 8.71 -2.88 5.46
C GLY A 58 8.81 -4.33 5.91
N ALA A 59 8.30 -4.62 7.10
CA ALA A 59 8.31 -5.98 7.61
C ALA A 59 7.35 -6.87 6.83
N GLU A 60 6.18 -6.32 6.49
CA GLU A 60 5.15 -7.12 5.84
C GLU A 60 5.55 -7.50 4.42
N PHE A 61 6.15 -6.58 3.68
CA PHE A 61 6.49 -6.81 2.28
C PHE A 61 7.95 -7.10 2.04
N GLY A 62 8.77 -7.05 3.08
CA GLY A 62 10.19 -7.39 2.95
C GLY A 62 10.97 -6.42 2.09
N THR A 63 10.61 -5.15 2.12
CA THR A 63 11.32 -4.14 1.36
C THR A 63 11.42 -2.87 2.19
N ALA A 64 12.37 -2.02 1.85
CA ALA A 64 12.56 -0.78 2.58
C ALA A 64 11.51 0.23 2.17
N VAL A 65 10.76 0.76 3.13
CA VAL A 65 9.78 1.81 2.90
C VAL A 65 10.20 2.99 3.77
N LYS A 66 10.23 4.17 3.17
CA LYS A 66 10.67 5.38 3.88
C LYS A 66 9.50 6.28 4.18
N VAL A 67 9.68 7.14 5.18
CA VAL A 67 8.68 8.13 5.52
C VAL A 67 8.37 9.01 4.31
N SER A 68 9.41 9.39 3.56
CA SER A 68 9.19 10.22 2.37
C SER A 68 8.33 9.54 1.33
N ASP A 69 8.35 8.21 1.29
CA ASP A 69 7.51 7.48 0.34
C ASP A 69 6.03 7.73 0.63
N VAL A 70 5.66 7.79 1.91
CA VAL A 70 4.28 8.06 2.27
C VAL A 70 3.91 9.50 1.94
N PHE A 71 4.82 10.44 2.16
CA PHE A 71 4.54 11.83 1.80
C PHE A 71 4.39 12.01 0.29
N ASP A 72 5.17 11.28 -0.49
CA ASP A 72 5.09 11.36 -1.94
C ASP A 72 3.85 10.67 -2.49
N HIS A 73 3.38 9.64 -1.80
CA HIS A 73 2.26 8.82 -2.27
C HIS A 73 1.25 8.62 -1.14
N PRO A 74 0.57 9.68 -0.71
CA PRO A 74 -0.32 9.57 0.46
C PRO A 74 -1.64 8.89 0.18
N GLN A 75 -2.03 8.75 -1.08
CA GLN A 75 -3.28 8.09 -1.43
C GLN A 75 -3.03 6.59 -1.51
N LEU A 76 -3.97 5.80 -0.99
CA LEU A 76 -3.77 4.36 -0.86
C LEU A 76 -3.42 3.70 -2.20
N ALA A 77 -4.22 3.94 -3.23
CA ALA A 77 -3.99 3.29 -4.52
C ALA A 77 -2.65 3.69 -5.11
N ASP A 78 -2.30 4.96 -4.99
CA ASP A 78 -1.04 5.47 -5.51
C ASP A 78 0.14 4.85 -4.76
N PHE A 79 0.03 4.78 -3.44
CA PHE A 79 1.08 4.17 -2.64
C PHE A 79 1.24 2.70 -2.99
N CYS A 80 0.14 2.00 -3.19
CA CYS A 80 0.21 0.58 -3.54
C CYS A 80 0.84 0.36 -4.90
N SER A 81 0.57 1.23 -5.87
CA SER A 81 1.21 1.15 -7.17
C SER A 81 2.72 1.36 -7.05
N PHE A 82 3.12 2.34 -6.25
CA PHE A 82 4.52 2.58 -5.98
C PHE A 82 5.17 1.36 -5.34
N LEU A 83 4.51 0.78 -4.36
CA LEU A 83 5.04 -0.37 -3.65
C LEU A 83 5.18 -1.58 -4.57
N ASP A 84 4.16 -1.83 -5.39
CA ASP A 84 4.22 -2.93 -6.34
C ASP A 84 5.38 -2.77 -7.32
N SER A 85 5.59 -1.56 -7.80
CA SER A 85 6.73 -1.29 -8.69
C SER A 85 8.05 -1.62 -8.01
N ARG A 86 8.17 -1.23 -6.76
CA ARG A 86 9.39 -1.49 -6.02
C ARG A 86 9.62 -2.98 -5.84
N LEU A 87 8.56 -3.72 -5.53
CA LEU A 87 8.67 -5.15 -5.35
C LEU A 87 9.03 -5.84 -6.65
N GLN A 88 8.48 -5.40 -7.76
CA GLN A 88 8.81 -5.96 -9.06
C GLN A 88 10.25 -5.69 -9.44
N GLN A 89 10.73 -4.49 -9.16
CA GLN A 89 12.13 -4.16 -9.44
C GLN A 89 13.06 -5.04 -8.64
N ARG A 90 12.69 -5.34 -7.40
CA ARG A 90 13.48 -6.21 -6.58
C ARG A 90 13.60 -7.60 -7.16
N GLU A 91 12.48 -8.12 -7.65
CA GLU A 91 12.47 -9.44 -8.27
C GLU A 91 13.30 -9.45 -9.53
N GLU A 92 13.20 -8.41 -10.33
CA GLU A 92 13.98 -8.32 -11.55
C GLU A 92 15.46 -8.29 -11.26
N LEU A 93 15.86 -7.56 -10.23
CA LEU A 93 17.27 -7.50 -9.87
C LEU A 93 17.78 -8.85 -9.43
N VAL A 94 16.98 -9.59 -8.69
CA VAL A 94 17.37 -10.93 -8.28
C VAL A 94 17.58 -11.83 -9.49
N GLU A 95 16.68 -11.74 -10.46
CA GLU A 95 16.83 -12.54 -11.67
C GLU A 95 18.08 -12.19 -12.45
N MET A 96 18.40 -10.90 -12.48
CA MET A 96 19.57 -10.46 -13.22
C MET A 96 20.86 -10.94 -12.59
N VAL A 97 20.86 -11.21 -11.33
CA VAL A 97 22.04 -11.68 -10.62
C VAL A 97 22.41 -13.08 -11.09
N TRP A 98 21.45 -13.88 -11.51
CA TRP A 98 21.72 -15.21 -11.99
C TRP A 98 22.31 -15.21 -13.38
#